data_4b2a205cefd6f76cf2c25d24b256b59d
#
_entry.id   4b2a205cefd6f76cf2c25d24b256b59d
#
_cell.length_a   1.000
_cell.length_b   1.000
_cell.length_c   1.000
_cell.angle_alpha   90.00
_cell.angle_beta   90.00
_cell.angle_gamma   90.00
#
_symmetry.space_group_name_H-M   'P 1'
#
loop_
_entity.id
_entity.type
_entity.pdbx_description
1 polymer ?
#
loop_
_entity_poly.entity_id
_entity_poly.type
_entity_poly.pdbx_seq_one_letter_code
_entity_poly.pdbx_strand_id
1 'polypeptide(L)'
;MKTFVAVAAVASAAAAGIHFAVAPEHFAEWWGFGAFFVVSGTAQLAWALFPSKAWIGIGGNALFIALWSLSRTTGLPFGPDAGTPEALGSIDVVSVLLELTAVVSLVSNRFPFGGEWSPVPLLQKETQTQ
;
A
#
# COMPACT_ATOMS: atom_id res chain seq x y z
N MET A 1 1.37 -0.25 -17.77
CA MET A 1 0.43 0.64 -17.08
C MET A 1 -0.72 -0.11 -16.43
N LYS A 2 -1.59 -0.75 -17.19
CA LYS A 2 -2.73 -1.52 -16.62
C LYS A 2 -2.31 -2.64 -15.66
N THR A 3 -1.18 -3.31 -15.91
CA THR A 3 -0.68 -4.42 -15.08
C THR A 3 -0.33 -3.98 -13.66
N PHE A 4 0.35 -2.85 -13.47
CA PHE A 4 0.71 -2.34 -12.13
C PHE A 4 -0.53 -1.97 -11.31
N VAL A 5 -1.54 -1.35 -11.96
CA VAL A 5 -2.81 -1.05 -11.29
C VAL A 5 -3.56 -2.33 -10.90
N ALA A 6 -3.55 -3.34 -11.77
CA ALA A 6 -4.16 -4.63 -11.46
C ALA A 6 -3.45 -5.34 -10.30
N VAL A 7 -2.12 -5.36 -10.28
CA VAL A 7 -1.34 -5.91 -9.15
C VAL A 7 -1.67 -5.18 -7.86
N ALA A 8 -1.70 -3.84 -7.89
CA ALA A 8 -2.06 -3.05 -6.72
C ALA A 8 -3.49 -3.33 -6.24
N ALA A 9 -4.46 -3.47 -7.15
CA ALA A 9 -5.84 -3.78 -6.81
C ALA A 9 -5.97 -5.16 -6.15
N VAL A 10 -5.30 -6.19 -6.72
CA VAL A 10 -5.29 -7.54 -6.14
C VAL A 10 -4.64 -7.54 -4.75
N ALA A 11 -3.49 -6.88 -4.60
CA ALA A 11 -2.80 -6.79 -3.32
C ALA A 11 -3.65 -6.06 -2.26
N SER A 12 -4.29 -4.94 -2.64
CA SER A 12 -5.18 -4.19 -1.75
C SER A 12 -6.43 -5.00 -1.36
N ALA A 13 -7.03 -5.75 -2.30
CA ALA A 13 -8.16 -6.62 -2.00
C ALA A 13 -7.78 -7.78 -1.06
N ALA A 14 -6.59 -8.35 -1.23
CA ALA A 14 -6.07 -9.39 -0.35
C ALA A 14 -5.81 -8.86 1.07
N ALA A 15 -5.21 -7.66 1.20
CA ALA A 15 -5.04 -6.98 2.49
C ALA A 15 -6.39 -6.69 3.15
N ALA A 16 -7.40 -6.23 2.39
CA ALA A 16 -8.76 -6.04 2.88
C ALA A 16 -9.35 -7.32 3.47
N GLY A 17 -9.15 -8.46 2.80
CA GLY A 17 -9.57 -9.77 3.29
C GLY A 17 -8.95 -10.11 4.65
N ILE A 18 -7.66 -9.82 4.83
CA ILE A 18 -6.98 -9.99 6.12
C ILE A 18 -7.60 -9.07 7.17
N HIS A 19 -7.81 -7.79 6.88
CA HIS A 19 -8.43 -6.84 7.81
C HIS A 19 -9.80 -7.33 8.29
N PHE A 20 -10.65 -7.84 7.40
CA PHE A 20 -11.92 -8.42 7.81
C PHE A 20 -11.77 -9.69 8.65
N ALA A 21 -10.78 -10.54 8.32
CA ALA A 21 -10.55 -11.79 9.05
C ALA A 21 -10.11 -11.55 10.49
N VAL A 22 -9.28 -10.52 10.75
CA VAL A 22 -8.78 -10.20 12.10
C VAL A 22 -9.70 -9.26 12.89
N ALA A 23 -10.65 -8.58 12.24
CA ALA A 23 -11.55 -7.63 12.90
C ALA A 23 -12.29 -8.19 14.12
N PRO A 24 -12.82 -9.44 14.13
CA PRO A 24 -13.50 -9.99 15.31
C PRO A 24 -12.60 -10.06 16.55
N GLU A 25 -11.35 -10.45 16.40
CA GLU A 25 -10.36 -10.52 17.47
C GLU A 25 -10.10 -9.13 18.06
N HIS A 26 -9.92 -8.13 17.19
CA HIS A 26 -9.69 -6.75 17.58
C HIS A 26 -10.95 -6.09 18.19
N PHE A 27 -12.15 -6.51 17.83
CA PHE A 27 -13.37 -6.11 18.53
C PHE A 27 -13.41 -6.66 19.96
N ALA A 28 -12.88 -7.87 20.20
CA ALA A 28 -12.80 -8.45 21.53
C ALA A 28 -11.80 -7.70 22.43
N GLU A 29 -10.74 -7.12 21.86
CA GLU A 29 -9.79 -6.26 22.59
C GLU A 29 -10.40 -4.89 22.88
N TRP A 30 -10.90 -4.24 21.86
CA TRP A 30 -11.53 -2.93 21.96
C TRP A 30 -12.32 -2.61 20.70
N TRP A 31 -13.55 -2.10 20.86
CA TRP A 31 -14.43 -1.79 19.73
C TRP A 31 -13.79 -0.88 18.68
N GLY A 32 -12.95 0.07 19.10
CA GLY A 32 -12.28 1.01 18.20
C GLY A 32 -11.29 0.33 17.27
N PHE A 33 -10.56 -0.68 17.73
CA PHE A 33 -9.66 -1.45 16.89
C PHE A 33 -10.44 -2.28 15.87
N GLY A 34 -11.47 -3.00 16.30
CA GLY A 34 -12.32 -3.76 15.39
C GLY A 34 -12.97 -2.87 14.31
N ALA A 35 -13.51 -1.72 14.71
CA ALA A 35 -14.07 -0.74 13.78
C ALA A 35 -13.02 -0.23 12.78
N PHE A 36 -11.80 0.07 13.23
CA PHE A 36 -10.69 0.46 12.36
C PHE A 36 -10.42 -0.59 11.28
N PHE A 37 -10.32 -1.87 11.65
CA PHE A 37 -10.06 -2.95 10.69
C PHE A 37 -11.20 -3.11 9.66
N VAL A 38 -12.46 -3.00 10.08
CA VAL A 38 -13.61 -3.03 9.16
C VAL A 38 -13.59 -1.85 8.20
N VAL A 39 -13.35 -0.64 8.70
CA VAL A 39 -13.32 0.58 7.86
C VAL A 39 -12.14 0.51 6.88
N SER A 40 -10.96 0.09 7.35
CA SER A 40 -9.76 -0.06 6.53
C SER A 40 -9.96 -1.10 5.42
N GLY A 41 -10.45 -2.28 5.77
CA GLY A 41 -10.76 -3.33 4.80
C GLY A 41 -11.81 -2.88 3.77
N THR A 42 -12.84 -2.15 4.21
CA THR A 42 -13.86 -1.61 3.30
C THR A 42 -13.26 -0.59 2.34
N ALA A 43 -12.43 0.33 2.82
CA ALA A 43 -11.78 1.33 1.99
C ALA A 43 -10.82 0.71 0.96
N GLN A 44 -10.01 -0.28 1.38
CA GLN A 44 -9.11 -1.01 0.50
C GLN A 44 -9.86 -1.80 -0.57
N LEU A 45 -10.93 -2.51 -0.18
CA LEU A 45 -11.74 -3.28 -1.13
C LEU A 45 -12.48 -2.37 -2.11
N ALA A 46 -13.07 -1.27 -1.64
CA ALA A 46 -13.74 -0.30 -2.50
C ALA A 46 -12.78 0.30 -3.53
N TRP A 47 -11.56 0.68 -3.10
CA TRP A 47 -10.55 1.16 -4.03
C TRP A 47 -10.09 0.08 -5.02
N ALA A 48 -9.92 -1.17 -4.56
CA ALA A 48 -9.51 -2.29 -5.41
C ALA A 48 -10.53 -2.60 -6.51
N LEU A 49 -11.82 -2.52 -6.19
CA LEU A 49 -12.91 -2.73 -7.15
C LEU A 49 -13.06 -1.55 -8.13
N PHE A 50 -12.78 -0.33 -7.68
CA PHE A 50 -12.92 0.90 -8.46
C PHE A 50 -11.61 1.73 -8.39
N PRO A 51 -10.50 1.28 -8.99
CA PRO A 51 -9.20 1.93 -8.86
C PRO A 51 -9.17 3.24 -9.66
N SER A 52 -9.77 4.31 -9.10
CA SER A 52 -9.96 5.58 -9.78
C SER A 52 -8.71 6.46 -9.78
N LYS A 53 -8.15 6.75 -8.61
CA LYS A 53 -6.99 7.64 -8.45
C LYS A 53 -5.87 6.93 -7.70
N ALA A 54 -4.70 6.80 -8.33
CA ALA A 54 -3.54 6.13 -7.75
C ALA A 54 -3.12 6.72 -6.39
N TRP A 55 -3.22 8.04 -6.21
CA TRP A 55 -2.84 8.69 -4.96
C TRP A 55 -3.72 8.27 -3.77
N ILE A 56 -4.99 7.87 -3.99
CA ILE A 56 -5.86 7.34 -2.94
C ILE A 56 -5.35 5.96 -2.50
N GLY A 57 -5.03 5.09 -3.47
CA GLY A 57 -4.46 3.78 -3.17
C GLY A 57 -3.09 3.87 -2.48
N ILE A 58 -2.21 4.77 -2.93
CA ILE A 58 -0.92 5.01 -2.30
C ILE A 58 -1.12 5.54 -0.87
N GLY A 59 -1.90 6.61 -0.70
CA GLY A 59 -2.08 7.26 0.60
C GLY A 59 -2.76 6.35 1.62
N GLY A 60 -3.79 5.61 1.21
CA GLY A 60 -4.50 4.67 2.09
C GLY A 60 -3.58 3.55 2.59
N ASN A 61 -2.93 2.83 1.67
CA ASN A 61 -2.03 1.75 2.08
C ASN A 61 -0.81 2.26 2.86
N ALA A 62 -0.23 3.42 2.48
CA ALA A 62 0.87 4.02 3.23
C ALA A 62 0.46 4.41 4.67
N LEU A 63 -0.77 4.91 4.86
CA LEU A 63 -1.32 5.19 6.19
C LEU A 63 -1.39 3.92 7.05
N PHE A 64 -1.87 2.81 6.50
CA PHE A 64 -1.97 1.55 7.25
C PHE A 64 -0.58 1.00 7.63
N ILE A 65 0.39 1.06 6.71
CA ILE A 65 1.80 0.71 6.99
C ILE A 65 2.35 1.60 8.12
N ALA A 66 2.09 2.90 8.09
CA ALA A 66 2.56 3.83 9.11
C ALA A 66 1.95 3.54 10.48
N LEU A 67 0.63 3.29 10.54
CA LEU A 67 -0.07 2.93 11.78
C LEU A 67 0.42 1.60 12.34
N TRP A 68 0.61 0.59 11.49
CA TRP A 68 1.20 -0.68 11.89
C TRP A 68 2.62 -0.49 12.44
N SER A 69 3.47 0.27 11.75
CA SER A 69 4.82 0.56 12.22
C SER A 69 4.82 1.26 13.57
N LEU A 70 3.91 2.22 13.78
CA LEU A 70 3.74 2.92 15.05
C LEU A 70 3.32 1.96 16.16
N SER A 71 2.33 1.08 15.90
CA SER A 71 1.86 0.10 16.89
C SER A 71 2.95 -0.87 17.33
N ARG A 72 3.93 -1.19 16.45
CA ARG A 72 5.03 -2.13 16.75
C ARG A 72 6.29 -1.46 17.35
N THR A 73 6.39 -0.14 17.29
CA THR A 73 7.58 0.59 17.79
C THR A 73 7.32 1.33 19.09
N THR A 74 6.34 2.22 19.12
CA THR A 74 6.02 3.06 20.29
C THR A 74 4.67 2.72 20.91
N GLY A 75 3.88 1.86 20.29
CA GLY A 75 2.48 1.64 20.60
C GLY A 75 1.59 2.77 20.08
N LEU A 76 0.30 2.48 19.94
CA LEU A 76 -0.69 3.48 19.55
C LEU A 76 -0.96 4.43 20.75
N PRO A 77 -1.23 5.72 20.52
CA PRO A 77 -1.48 6.68 21.60
C PRO A 77 -2.91 6.61 22.17
N PHE A 78 -3.68 5.59 21.78
CA PHE A 78 -5.07 5.38 22.18
C PHE A 78 -5.38 3.88 22.30
N GLY A 79 -6.49 3.57 22.97
CA GLY A 79 -6.90 2.19 23.25
C GLY A 79 -6.48 1.71 24.63
N PRO A 80 -6.80 0.45 24.99
CA PRO A 80 -6.55 -0.12 26.30
C PRO A 80 -5.08 -0.12 26.71
N ASP A 81 -4.18 -0.43 25.77
CA ASP A 81 -2.73 -0.55 25.99
C ASP A 81 -1.95 0.60 25.34
N ALA A 82 -2.49 1.83 25.45
CA ALA A 82 -1.89 3.00 24.84
C ALA A 82 -0.41 3.17 25.22
N GLY A 83 0.44 3.39 24.23
CA GLY A 83 1.88 3.56 24.41
C GLY A 83 2.66 2.26 24.63
N THR A 84 2.02 1.10 24.51
CA THR A 84 2.68 -0.20 24.63
C THR A 84 2.88 -0.81 23.23
N PRO A 85 4.12 -1.12 22.81
CA PRO A 85 4.38 -1.78 21.53
C PRO A 85 3.79 -3.18 21.50
N GLU A 86 3.11 -3.51 20.42
CA GLU A 86 2.55 -4.83 20.18
C GLU A 86 3.58 -5.79 19.56
N ALA A 87 3.42 -7.09 19.82
CA ALA A 87 4.25 -8.12 19.22
C ALA A 87 3.98 -8.26 17.71
N LEU A 88 4.99 -8.70 16.96
CA LEU A 88 4.86 -8.99 15.55
C LEU A 88 4.07 -10.28 15.32
N GLY A 89 2.96 -10.18 14.62
CA GLY A 89 2.19 -11.33 14.13
C GLY A 89 2.54 -11.68 12.68
N SER A 90 2.53 -12.95 12.31
CA SER A 90 2.80 -13.37 10.93
C SER A 90 1.76 -12.83 9.95
N ILE A 91 0.49 -12.79 10.34
CA ILE A 91 -0.60 -12.28 9.50
C ILE A 91 -0.48 -10.78 9.27
N ASP A 92 0.00 -10.03 10.28
CA ASP A 92 0.26 -8.59 10.16
C ASP A 92 1.36 -8.31 9.15
N VAL A 93 2.45 -9.08 9.20
CA VAL A 93 3.56 -8.95 8.24
C VAL A 93 3.07 -9.22 6.82
N VAL A 94 2.23 -10.24 6.61
CA VAL A 94 1.63 -10.53 5.30
C VAL A 94 0.76 -9.36 4.83
N SER A 95 -0.07 -8.79 5.70
CA SER A 95 -0.89 -7.62 5.36
C SER A 95 -0.03 -6.44 4.91
N VAL A 96 1.00 -6.10 5.68
CA VAL A 96 1.92 -4.99 5.36
C VAL A 96 2.68 -5.23 4.05
N LEU A 97 3.10 -6.47 3.76
CA LEU A 97 3.74 -6.79 2.48
C LEU A 97 2.79 -6.62 1.29
N LEU A 98 1.51 -6.94 1.45
CA LEU A 98 0.49 -6.69 0.43
C LEU A 98 0.26 -5.19 0.22
N GLU A 99 0.16 -4.42 1.29
CA GLU A 99 0.02 -2.96 1.24
C GLU A 99 1.25 -2.30 0.58
N LEU A 100 2.45 -2.75 0.94
CA LEU A 100 3.69 -2.29 0.33
C LEU A 100 3.73 -2.64 -1.17
N THR A 101 3.28 -3.84 -1.55
CA THR A 101 3.15 -4.25 -2.95
C THR A 101 2.21 -3.32 -3.72
N ALA A 102 1.07 -2.94 -3.12
CA ALA A 102 0.13 -2.00 -3.71
C ALA A 102 0.78 -0.63 -3.93
N VAL A 103 1.46 -0.08 -2.91
CA VAL A 103 2.14 1.22 -2.98
C VAL A 103 3.23 1.20 -4.05
N VAL A 104 4.14 0.22 -4.01
CA VAL A 104 5.26 0.12 -4.97
C VAL A 104 4.75 -0.01 -6.40
N SER A 105 3.72 -0.83 -6.63
CA SER A 105 3.12 -0.99 -7.95
C SER A 105 2.53 0.31 -8.48
N LEU A 106 1.83 1.08 -7.64
CA LEU A 106 1.23 2.35 -8.04
C LEU A 106 2.28 3.45 -8.28
N VAL A 107 3.33 3.50 -7.45
CA VAL A 107 4.45 4.42 -7.64
C VAL A 107 5.19 4.09 -8.94
N SER A 108 5.50 2.83 -9.20
CA SER A 108 6.17 2.38 -10.44
C SER A 108 5.33 2.68 -11.69
N ASN A 109 4.00 2.62 -11.57
CA ASN A 109 3.10 3.00 -12.65
C ASN A 109 3.13 4.51 -12.96
N ARG A 110 3.39 5.33 -11.95
CA ARG A 110 3.44 6.80 -12.10
C ARG A 110 4.81 7.30 -12.55
N PHE A 111 5.86 6.60 -12.13
CA PHE A 111 7.25 6.92 -12.47
C PHE A 111 7.87 5.67 -13.13
N PRO A 112 7.69 5.46 -14.44
CA PRO A 112 8.28 4.32 -15.11
C PRO A 112 9.81 4.41 -14.99
N PHE A 113 10.39 3.54 -14.15
CA PHE A 113 11.82 3.33 -14.04
C PHE A 113 12.30 2.59 -15.30
N GLY A 114 12.51 3.29 -16.38
CA GLY A 114 12.90 2.72 -17.66
C GLY A 114 12.63 3.71 -18.78
N GLY A 115 13.01 4.98 -18.57
CA GLY A 115 13.24 5.85 -19.70
C GLY A 115 14.25 5.16 -20.60
N GLU A 116 13.87 4.80 -21.83
CA GLU A 116 14.83 4.37 -22.84
C GLU A 116 15.96 5.40 -22.86
N TRP A 117 17.14 4.95 -22.43
CA TRP A 117 18.36 5.71 -22.61
C TRP A 117 18.58 5.73 -24.13
N SER A 118 17.96 6.69 -24.82
CA SER A 118 18.26 6.97 -26.22
C SER A 118 19.65 7.57 -26.22
N PRO A 119 20.66 6.86 -26.78
CA PRO A 119 21.95 7.49 -26.99
C PRO A 119 21.72 8.74 -27.83
N VAL A 120 22.14 9.89 -27.32
CA VAL A 120 22.09 11.15 -28.05
C VAL A 120 22.76 10.94 -29.40
N PRO A 121 22.10 11.19 -30.53
CA PRO A 121 22.75 11.04 -31.85
C PRO A 121 23.78 12.17 -32.01
N LEU A 122 25.01 11.93 -31.53
CA LEU A 122 26.08 12.91 -31.63
C LEU A 122 26.78 12.98 -32.98
N LEU A 123 26.35 12.25 -33.99
CA LEU A 123 27.02 12.25 -35.29
C LEU A 123 26.07 12.14 -36.48
N GLN A 124 25.28 13.15 -36.75
CA GLN A 124 24.69 13.36 -38.09
C GLN A 124 24.82 14.82 -38.57
N LYS A 125 26.01 15.39 -38.42
CA LYS A 125 26.27 16.73 -38.92
C LYS A 125 27.52 16.87 -39.80
N GLU A 126 27.92 15.81 -40.49
CA GLU A 126 29.09 15.89 -41.39
C GLU A 126 28.95 15.12 -42.69
N THR A 127 27.85 15.21 -43.44
CA THR A 127 27.80 14.76 -44.84
C THR A 127 26.79 15.51 -45.64
N GLN A 128 26.70 16.84 -45.55
CA GLN A 128 25.97 17.64 -46.54
C GLN A 128 26.74 18.91 -46.87
N THR A 129 27.98 18.74 -47.35
CA THR A 129 28.68 19.77 -48.14
C THR A 129 29.63 19.07 -49.09
N GLN A 130 29.15 18.59 -50.21
CA GLN A 130 29.85 18.53 -51.50
C GLN A 130 28.79 18.46 -52.62
#